data_4a3c2c4b210f0123a18f5b7c800de84f
#
_entry.id   4a3c2c4b210f0123a18f5b7c800de84f
#
_cell.length_a   1.000
_cell.length_b   1.000
_cell.length_c   1.000
_cell.angle_alpha   90.00
_cell.angle_beta   90.00
_cell.angle_gamma   90.00
#
_symmetry.space_group_name_H-M   'P 1'
#
loop_
_entity.id
_entity.type
_entity.pdbx_description
1 polymer ?
#
loop_
_entity_poly.entity_id
_entity_poly.type
_entity_poly.pdbx_seq_one_letter_code
_entity_poly.pdbx_strand_id
1 'polypeptide(L)' 'MIRCVVAEDEHILRKGLVLTTDWKSLGCEIIGEAENGQEALDLIRRLHPDLIITDIRMPI' A
#
# COMPACT_ATOMS: atom_id res chain seq x y z
N MET A 1 -7.06 7.68 -12.00
CA MET A 1 -7.13 7.29 -10.58
C MET A 1 -5.80 7.49 -9.90
N ILE A 2 -5.81 7.77 -8.62
CA ILE A 2 -4.59 7.84 -7.82
C ILE A 2 -4.06 6.43 -7.63
N ARG A 3 -2.81 6.21 -8.02
CA ARG A 3 -2.18 4.89 -7.95
C ARG A 3 -1.51 4.75 -6.58
N CYS A 4 -1.93 3.75 -5.81
CA CYS A 4 -1.55 3.62 -4.40
C CYS A 4 -0.83 2.31 -4.12
N VAL A 5 0.16 2.37 -3.22
CA VAL A 5 0.79 1.19 -2.64
C VAL A 5 0.44 1.16 -1.15
N VAL A 6 0.03 0.00 -0.65
CA VAL A 6 -0.24 -0.20 0.77
C VAL A 6 0.92 -0.98 1.38
N ALA A 7 1.52 -0.43 2.42
CA ALA A 7 2.63 -1.06 3.11
C ALA A 7 2.25 -1.28 4.58
N GLU A 8 2.12 -2.53 4.99
CA GLU A 8 1.72 -2.92 6.33
C GLU A 8 2.33 -4.29 6.64
N ASP A 9 3.03 -4.40 7.76
CA ASP A 9 3.74 -5.62 8.13
C ASP A 9 2.80 -6.75 8.59
N GLU A 10 1.63 -6.43 9.12
CA GLU A 10 0.68 -7.45 9.53
C GLU A 10 -0.21 -7.85 8.35
N HIS A 11 -0.11 -9.11 7.96
CA HIS A 11 -0.83 -9.63 6.80
C HIS A 11 -2.34 -9.44 6.91
N ILE A 12 -2.91 -9.76 8.08
CA ILE A 12 -4.36 -9.67 8.28
C ILE A 12 -4.84 -8.23 8.20
N LEU A 13 -4.12 -7.31 8.84
CA LEU A 13 -4.46 -5.89 8.78
C LEU A 13 -4.35 -5.35 7.37
N ARG A 14 -3.27 -5.74 6.65
CA ARG A 14 -3.08 -5.30 5.27
C ARG A 14 -4.22 -5.78 4.37
N LYS A 15 -4.56 -7.07 4.46
CA LYS A 15 -5.64 -7.63 3.65
C LYS A 15 -6.99 -7.05 4.03
N GLY A 16 -7.22 -6.81 5.31
CA GLY A 16 -8.44 -6.16 5.76
C GLY A 16 -8.59 -4.76 5.15
N LEU A 17 -7.52 -3.97 5.21
CA LEU A 17 -7.53 -2.62 4.66
C LEU A 17 -7.79 -2.64 3.15
N VAL A 18 -7.09 -3.51 2.42
CA VAL A 18 -7.23 -3.58 0.97
C VAL A 18 -8.61 -4.07 0.55
N LEU A 19 -9.16 -5.06 1.24
CA LEU A 19 -10.40 -5.71 0.84
C LEU A 19 -11.66 -4.99 1.30
N THR A 20 -11.60 -4.25 2.41
CA THR A 20 -12.80 -3.63 3.00
C THR A 20 -12.97 -2.16 2.65
N THR A 21 -11.94 -1.50 2.15
CA THR A 21 -12.04 -0.10 1.76
C THR A 21 -12.46 0.02 0.31
N ASP A 22 -13.43 0.87 0.04
CA ASP A 22 -13.87 1.12 -1.33
C ASP A 22 -12.95 2.15 -1.99
N TRP A 23 -11.77 1.68 -2.40
CA TRP A 23 -10.74 2.53 -2.99
C TRP A 23 -11.22 3.26 -4.24
N LYS A 24 -12.02 2.57 -5.03
CA LYS A 24 -12.53 3.16 -6.28
C LYS A 24 -13.38 4.40 -6.00
N SER A 25 -14.23 4.34 -4.97
CA SER A 25 -15.03 5.51 -4.58
C SER A 25 -14.16 6.68 -4.14
N LEU A 26 -12.97 6.39 -3.62
CA LEU A 26 -12.02 7.41 -3.20
C LEU A 26 -11.14 7.92 -4.34
N GLY A 27 -11.35 7.42 -5.55
CA GLY A 27 -10.52 7.77 -6.70
C GLY A 27 -9.15 7.10 -6.68
N CYS A 28 -9.02 5.99 -5.96
CA CYS A 28 -7.74 5.30 -5.75
C CYS A 28 -7.76 3.91 -6.37
N GLU A 29 -6.57 3.47 -6.75
CA GLU A 29 -6.34 2.12 -7.25
C GLU A 29 -5.15 1.54 -6.51
N ILE A 30 -5.32 0.37 -5.89
CA ILE A 30 -4.21 -0.30 -5.21
C ILE A 30 -3.41 -1.08 -6.24
N ILE A 31 -2.19 -0.65 -6.49
CA ILE A 31 -1.33 -1.25 -7.51
C ILE A 31 -0.25 -2.16 -6.92
N GLY A 32 -0.11 -2.19 -5.61
CA GLY A 32 0.85 -3.07 -4.96
C GLY A 32 0.69 -3.06 -3.45
N GLU A 33 1.18 -4.13 -2.83
CA GLU A 33 1.18 -4.30 -1.38
C GLU A 33 2.58 -4.68 -0.94
N ALA A 34 3.01 -4.16 0.20
CA ALA A 34 4.31 -4.46 0.77
C ALA A 34 4.15 -4.83 2.23
N GLU A 35 4.96 -5.77 2.72
CA GLU A 35 4.92 -6.18 4.12
C GLU A 35 6.04 -5.54 4.94
N ASN A 36 6.93 -4.81 4.31
CA ASN A 36 7.99 -4.09 5.01
C ASN A 36 8.47 -2.92 4.16
N GLY A 37 9.34 -2.10 4.73
CA GLY A 37 9.85 -0.91 4.06
C GLY A 37 10.67 -1.22 2.82
N GLN A 38 11.43 -2.32 2.83
CA GLN A 38 12.24 -2.69 1.69
C GLN A 38 11.37 -3.02 0.48
N GLU A 39 10.31 -3.83 0.70
CA GLU A 39 9.37 -4.14 -0.38
C GLU A 39 8.67 -2.89 -0.89
N ALA A 40 8.32 -1.98 0.04
CA ALA A 40 7.69 -0.72 -0.35
C ALA A 40 8.62 0.10 -1.25
N LEU A 41 9.90 0.20 -0.91
CA LEU A 41 10.87 0.91 -1.73
C LEU A 41 11.01 0.29 -3.11
N ASP A 42 11.04 -1.05 -3.19
CA ASP A 42 11.13 -1.75 -4.46
C ASP A 42 9.92 -1.43 -5.34
N LEU A 43 8.72 -1.43 -4.75
CA LEU A 43 7.51 -1.11 -5.49
C LEU A 43 7.49 0.35 -5.94
N ILE A 44 7.95 1.27 -5.08
CA ILE A 44 8.05 2.69 -5.43
C ILE A 44 8.95 2.87 -6.66
N ARG A 45 10.10 2.21 -6.67
CA ARG A 45 11.07 2.32 -7.75
C ARG A 45 10.55 1.74 -9.07
N ARG A 46 9.79 0.64 -8.99
CA ARG A 46 9.28 -0.03 -10.19
C ARG A 46 7.99 0.58 -10.72
N LEU A 47 7.09 0.96 -9.83
CA LEU A 47 5.72 1.33 -10.20
C LEU A 47 5.45 2.82 -10.17
N HIS A 48 6.28 3.59 -9.49
CA HIS A 48 6.13 5.05 -9.34
C HIS A 48 4.71 5.43 -8.90
N PRO A 49 4.24 4.94 -7.73
CA PRO A 49 2.89 5.26 -7.28
C PRO A 49 2.75 6.72 -6.90
N ASP A 50 1.51 7.21 -6.90
CA ASP A 50 1.21 8.57 -6.50
C ASP A 50 1.11 8.70 -4.98
N LEU A 51 0.76 7.62 -4.29
CA LEU A 51 0.49 7.64 -2.84
C LEU A 51 0.94 6.34 -2.19
N ILE A 52 1.53 6.47 -1.00
CA ILE A 52 1.91 5.34 -0.16
C ILE A 52 1.09 5.41 1.11
N ILE A 53 0.40 4.33 1.43
CA ILE A 53 -0.35 4.19 2.68
C ILE A 53 0.43 3.24 3.57
N THR A 54 0.92 3.72 4.70
CA THR A 54 1.81 2.93 5.54
C THR A 54 1.57 3.20 7.02
N ASP A 55 1.83 2.18 7.85
CA ASP A 55 1.89 2.32 9.30
C ASP A 55 3.25 2.90 9.65
N ILE A 56 3.26 3.97 10.40
CA ILE A 56 4.51 4.64 10.80
C ILE A 56 5.37 3.76 11.72
N ARG A 57 4.81 2.71 12.30
CA ARG A 57 5.54 1.78 13.17
C ARG A 57 6.23 0.66 12.40
N MET A 58 6.01 0.59 11.09
CA MET A 58 6.56 -0.49 10.29
C MET A 58 8.08 -0.36 10.18
N PRO A 59 8.84 -1.44 10.45
CA PRO A 59 10.29 -1.40 10.30
C PRO A 59 10.67 -1.33 8.82
N ILE A 60 11.82 -0.76 8.60
CA ILE A 60 12.39 -0.63 7.26
C ILE A 60 13.38 -1.76 6.99
#